data_1580349b1ecc775521991b0ab178279e
#
_entry.id   1580349b1ecc775521991b0ab178279e
#
_cell.length_a   1.000
_cell.length_b   1.000
_cell.length_c   1.000
_cell.angle_alpha   90.00
_cell.angle_beta   90.00
_cell.angle_gamma   90.00
#
_symmetry.space_group_name_H-M   'P 1'
#
loop_
_entity.id
_entity.type
_entity.pdbx_description
1 polymer ?
#
loop_
_entity_poly.entity_id
_entity_poly.type
_entity_poly.pdbx_seq_one_letter_code
_entity_poly.pdbx_strand_id
1 'polypeptide(L)'
;VFTEGLLVTALRRGDWLVLDELNLAPTDVLEALNRLLDDNRELLIPETGEIVKPHPHFMLFATQNPPGAYAGRKMLSRAFRNRFVELHFDDVPQSELASILTTRCAIPPSWADKIVAVFAELQRRRESGRVFEKHAFATLRDLFRWGMRGADGYQQLAETGYMLLAERTRHA
;
A
#
# COMPACT_ATOMS: atom_id res chain seq x y z
N VAL A 1 11.14 -30.03 10.55
CA VAL A 1 9.85 -30.38 9.91
C VAL A 1 9.49 -29.22 9.01
N PHE A 2 9.39 -29.47 7.69
CA PHE A 2 8.91 -28.47 6.73
C PHE A 2 7.41 -28.25 6.92
N THR A 3 6.98 -26.98 6.98
CA THR A 3 5.57 -26.61 7.01
C THR A 3 5.27 -25.77 5.78
N GLU A 4 4.26 -26.16 5.02
CA GLU A 4 3.85 -25.43 3.82
C GLU A 4 3.38 -24.01 4.18
N GLY A 5 3.94 -23.00 3.48
CA GLY A 5 3.50 -21.62 3.57
C GLY A 5 2.26 -21.34 2.72
N LEU A 6 1.69 -20.15 2.92
CA LEU A 6 0.47 -19.72 2.21
C LEU A 6 0.59 -19.81 0.68
N LEU A 7 1.76 -19.50 0.11
CA LEU A 7 1.96 -19.56 -1.33
C LEU A 7 1.80 -20.99 -1.85
N VAL A 8 2.47 -21.97 -1.23
CA VAL A 8 2.40 -23.39 -1.65
C VAL A 8 0.98 -23.91 -1.50
N THR A 9 0.33 -23.60 -0.39
CA THR A 9 -1.07 -23.98 -0.14
C THR A 9 -2.00 -23.41 -1.21
N ALA A 10 -1.87 -22.12 -1.55
CA ALA A 10 -2.68 -21.45 -2.57
C ALA A 10 -2.44 -22.04 -3.97
N LEU A 11 -1.17 -22.33 -4.31
CA LEU A 11 -0.81 -22.99 -5.57
C LEU A 11 -1.51 -24.33 -5.74
N ARG A 12 -1.50 -25.17 -4.69
CA ARG A 12 -2.12 -26.50 -4.75
C ARG A 12 -3.65 -26.43 -4.79
N ARG A 13 -4.25 -25.50 -4.06
CA ARG A 13 -5.72 -25.38 -3.96
C ARG A 13 -6.35 -24.58 -5.10
N GLY A 14 -5.57 -23.75 -5.80
CA GLY A 14 -6.09 -22.83 -6.79
C GLY A 14 -6.72 -21.57 -6.19
N ASP A 15 -6.27 -21.19 -5.00
CA ASP A 15 -6.72 -19.97 -4.32
C ASP A 15 -6.08 -18.73 -4.97
N TRP A 16 -6.73 -17.59 -4.82
CA TRP A 16 -6.16 -16.29 -5.20
C TRP A 16 -5.25 -15.79 -4.09
N LEU A 17 -4.08 -15.32 -4.44
CA LEU A 17 -3.08 -14.82 -3.50
C LEU A 17 -2.69 -13.39 -3.84
N VAL A 18 -2.59 -12.55 -2.82
CA VAL A 18 -2.10 -11.16 -2.93
C VAL A 18 -0.74 -11.06 -2.24
N LEU A 19 0.28 -10.63 -2.98
CA LEU A 19 1.59 -10.24 -2.45
C LEU A 19 1.62 -8.72 -2.30
N ASP A 20 1.51 -8.25 -1.06
CA ASP A 20 1.54 -6.81 -0.79
C ASP A 20 2.98 -6.29 -0.76
N GLU A 21 3.21 -5.11 -1.36
CA GLU A 21 4.52 -4.45 -1.45
C GLU A 21 5.64 -5.35 -2.03
N LEU A 22 5.37 -6.04 -3.13
CA LEU A 22 6.30 -7.01 -3.75
C LEU A 22 7.72 -6.45 -3.99
N ASN A 23 7.85 -5.18 -4.25
CA ASN A 23 9.15 -4.53 -4.49
C ASN A 23 9.99 -4.29 -3.21
N LEU A 24 9.50 -4.70 -2.03
CA LEU A 24 10.29 -4.83 -0.80
C LEU A 24 10.87 -6.24 -0.60
N ALA A 25 10.41 -7.22 -1.38
CA ALA A 25 10.84 -8.60 -1.22
C ALA A 25 12.36 -8.76 -1.44
N PRO A 26 13.00 -9.68 -0.73
CA PRO A 26 14.39 -10.11 -0.99
C PRO A 26 14.56 -10.63 -2.42
N THR A 27 15.76 -10.58 -2.95
CA THR A 27 16.04 -10.97 -4.35
C THR A 27 15.80 -12.44 -4.60
N ASP A 28 16.15 -13.30 -3.65
CA ASP A 28 15.91 -14.75 -3.69
C ASP A 28 14.43 -15.11 -3.78
N VAL A 29 13.56 -14.39 -3.08
CA VAL A 29 12.10 -14.52 -3.19
C VAL A 29 11.62 -14.13 -4.59
N LEU A 30 12.12 -13.02 -5.15
CA LEU A 30 11.78 -12.60 -6.50
C LEU A 30 12.25 -13.61 -7.55
N GLU A 31 13.43 -14.23 -7.35
CA GLU A 31 13.96 -15.28 -8.24
C GLU A 31 13.10 -16.55 -8.20
N ALA A 32 12.67 -16.97 -7.01
CA ALA A 32 11.75 -18.10 -6.87
C ALA A 32 10.40 -17.81 -7.59
N LEU A 33 9.87 -16.60 -7.47
CA LEU A 33 8.65 -16.19 -8.18
C LEU A 33 8.87 -16.10 -9.70
N ASN A 34 10.07 -15.82 -10.19
CA ASN A 34 10.35 -15.79 -11.63
C ASN A 34 9.98 -17.12 -12.30
N ARG A 35 10.35 -18.25 -11.71
CA ARG A 35 10.04 -19.60 -12.25
C ARG A 35 8.53 -19.90 -12.21
N LEU A 36 7.85 -19.39 -11.21
CA LEU A 36 6.39 -19.53 -11.09
C LEU A 36 5.64 -18.72 -12.16
N LEU A 37 6.21 -17.57 -12.54
CA LEU A 37 5.59 -16.60 -13.45
C LEU A 37 6.05 -16.72 -14.89
N ASP A 38 7.03 -17.57 -15.19
CA ASP A 38 7.46 -17.86 -16.56
C ASP A 38 6.62 -18.98 -17.20
N ASP A 39 6.97 -19.36 -18.41
CA ASP A 39 6.24 -20.38 -19.18
C ASP A 39 6.24 -21.77 -18.52
N ASN A 40 7.24 -22.08 -17.66
CA ASN A 40 7.30 -23.34 -16.93
C ASN A 40 6.21 -23.44 -15.85
N ARG A 41 5.80 -22.30 -15.28
CA ARG A 41 4.79 -22.21 -14.22
C ARG A 41 5.01 -23.26 -13.14
N GLU A 42 6.16 -23.17 -12.45
CA GLU A 42 6.55 -24.11 -11.41
C GLU A 42 7.25 -23.40 -10.24
N LEU A 43 7.06 -23.89 -9.03
CA LEU A 43 7.76 -23.45 -7.84
C LEU A 43 8.58 -24.61 -7.28
N LEU A 44 9.89 -24.42 -7.17
CA LEU A 44 10.77 -25.37 -6.46
C LEU A 44 10.73 -25.05 -4.96
N ILE A 45 10.51 -26.06 -4.15
CA ILE A 45 10.64 -25.99 -2.69
C ILE A 45 12.03 -26.52 -2.34
N PRO A 46 13.00 -25.66 -1.98
CA PRO A 46 14.39 -26.09 -1.78
C PRO A 46 14.56 -27.12 -0.66
N GLU A 47 13.73 -27.01 0.40
CA GLU A 47 13.82 -27.86 1.60
C GLU A 47 13.41 -29.31 1.34
N THR A 48 12.55 -29.55 0.37
CA THR A 48 12.04 -30.88 0.04
C THR A 48 12.49 -31.36 -1.34
N GLY A 49 13.00 -30.45 -2.18
CA GLY A 49 13.31 -30.72 -3.58
C GLY A 49 12.07 -30.91 -4.46
N GLU A 50 10.89 -30.67 -3.92
CA GLU A 50 9.62 -30.83 -4.63
C GLU A 50 9.36 -29.67 -5.60
N ILE A 51 8.86 -30.00 -6.80
CA ILE A 51 8.39 -29.01 -7.76
C ILE A 51 6.86 -28.99 -7.74
N VAL A 52 6.31 -27.83 -7.36
CA VAL A 52 4.86 -27.58 -7.29
C VAL A 52 4.41 -26.84 -8.53
N LYS A 53 3.44 -27.36 -9.24
CA LYS A 53 2.75 -26.67 -10.33
C LYS A 53 1.46 -26.04 -9.84
N PRO A 54 1.17 -24.79 -10.25
CA PRO A 54 -0.06 -24.13 -9.84
C PRO A 54 -1.29 -24.82 -10.39
N HIS A 55 -2.31 -24.92 -9.56
CA HIS A 55 -3.65 -25.32 -9.98
C HIS A 55 -4.17 -24.34 -11.06
N PRO A 56 -4.95 -24.80 -12.05
CA PRO A 56 -5.47 -23.94 -13.14
C PRO A 56 -6.21 -22.67 -12.68
N HIS A 57 -6.85 -22.70 -11.51
CA HIS A 57 -7.60 -21.57 -10.96
C HIS A 57 -6.74 -20.65 -10.08
N PHE A 58 -5.46 -20.99 -9.83
CA PHE A 58 -4.55 -20.13 -9.07
C PHE A 58 -4.34 -18.81 -9.77
N MET A 59 -4.47 -17.71 -9.03
CA MET A 59 -4.18 -16.37 -9.52
C MET A 59 -3.35 -15.59 -8.51
N LEU A 60 -2.31 -14.92 -9.01
CA LEU A 60 -1.41 -14.12 -8.22
C LEU A 60 -1.62 -12.63 -8.53
N PHE A 61 -1.89 -11.88 -7.48
CA PHE A 61 -1.91 -10.42 -7.51
C PHE A 61 -0.70 -9.89 -6.73
N ALA A 62 -0.16 -8.77 -7.17
CA ALA A 62 0.92 -8.11 -6.44
C ALA A 62 0.68 -6.60 -6.42
N THR A 63 0.99 -5.97 -5.29
CA THR A 63 1.01 -4.51 -5.19
C THR A 63 2.45 -4.02 -5.17
N GLN A 64 2.67 -2.85 -5.72
CA GLN A 64 3.94 -2.13 -5.59
C GLN A 64 3.67 -0.64 -5.47
N ASN A 65 4.52 0.05 -4.73
CA ASN A 65 4.55 1.50 -4.72
C ASN A 65 5.75 2.01 -5.55
N PRO A 66 5.68 3.20 -6.15
CA PRO A 66 6.79 3.75 -6.93
C PRO A 66 8.10 3.74 -6.16
N PRO A 67 9.23 3.34 -6.79
CA PRO A 67 10.54 3.46 -6.19
C PRO A 67 10.87 4.94 -5.98
N GLY A 68 11.49 5.28 -4.85
CA GLY A 68 11.88 6.66 -4.50
C GLY A 68 10.90 7.42 -3.62
N ALA A 69 9.64 7.02 -3.51
CA ALA A 69 8.70 7.63 -2.56
C ALA A 69 8.99 7.25 -1.09
N TYR A 70 9.63 6.09 -0.86
CA TYR A 70 9.97 5.58 0.48
C TYR A 70 11.25 4.73 0.42
N ALA A 71 12.02 4.73 1.51
CA ALA A 71 13.28 3.99 1.61
C ALA A 71 13.08 2.46 1.47
N GLY A 72 14.07 1.78 0.87
CA GLY A 72 14.12 0.32 0.78
C GLY A 72 13.39 -0.31 -0.40
N ARG A 73 12.59 0.45 -1.18
CA ARG A 73 11.90 -0.09 -2.36
C ARG A 73 12.85 -0.26 -3.54
N LYS A 74 12.89 -1.46 -4.09
CA LYS A 74 13.68 -1.80 -5.27
C LYS A 74 12.88 -1.51 -6.53
N MET A 75 13.57 -1.16 -7.60
CA MET A 75 12.97 -1.18 -8.92
C MET A 75 12.94 -2.62 -9.42
N LEU A 76 11.75 -3.19 -9.61
CA LEU A 76 11.60 -4.49 -10.23
C LEU A 76 12.08 -4.43 -11.68
N SER A 77 12.82 -5.44 -12.13
CA SER A 77 13.34 -5.49 -13.49
C SER A 77 12.18 -5.47 -14.50
N ARG A 78 12.43 -4.92 -15.69
CA ARG A 78 11.44 -4.90 -16.76
C ARG A 78 10.99 -6.32 -17.13
N ALA A 79 11.92 -7.26 -17.16
CA ALA A 79 11.64 -8.67 -17.46
C ALA A 79 10.72 -9.31 -16.42
N PHE A 80 10.87 -8.97 -15.14
CA PHE A 80 9.98 -9.43 -14.08
C PHE A 80 8.58 -8.82 -14.22
N ARG A 81 8.49 -7.50 -14.42
CA ARG A 81 7.21 -6.79 -14.57
C ARG A 81 6.42 -7.26 -15.78
N ASN A 82 7.08 -7.57 -16.89
CA ASN A 82 6.42 -8.07 -18.11
C ASN A 82 5.67 -9.41 -17.92
N ARG A 83 5.86 -10.09 -16.77
CA ARG A 83 5.10 -11.30 -16.42
C ARG A 83 3.75 -11.00 -15.77
N PHE A 84 3.49 -9.73 -15.47
CA PHE A 84 2.23 -9.23 -14.91
C PHE A 84 1.50 -8.35 -15.92
N VAL A 85 0.19 -8.29 -15.77
CA VAL A 85 -0.60 -7.20 -16.35
C VAL A 85 -0.53 -6.04 -15.35
N GLU A 86 0.13 -4.95 -15.73
CA GLU A 86 0.27 -3.78 -14.86
C GLU A 86 -0.97 -2.88 -14.95
N LEU A 87 -1.55 -2.57 -13.81
CA LEU A 87 -2.61 -1.60 -13.64
C LEU A 87 -2.09 -0.43 -12.79
N HIS A 88 -2.16 0.77 -13.32
CA HIS A 88 -1.74 1.97 -12.62
C HIS A 88 -2.94 2.61 -11.91
N PHE A 89 -2.77 2.92 -10.64
CA PHE A 89 -3.75 3.63 -9.83
C PHE A 89 -3.15 4.98 -9.45
N ASP A 90 -3.79 6.04 -9.88
CA ASP A 90 -3.44 7.40 -9.49
C ASP A 90 -3.92 7.70 -8.07
N ASP A 91 -3.42 8.78 -7.50
CA ASP A 91 -3.91 9.28 -6.22
C ASP A 91 -5.40 9.63 -6.31
N VAL A 92 -6.12 9.41 -5.22
CA VAL A 92 -7.55 9.73 -5.14
C VAL A 92 -7.75 11.24 -5.32
N PRO A 93 -8.59 11.68 -6.28
CA PRO A 93 -8.88 13.09 -6.48
C PRO A 93 -9.41 13.76 -5.21
N GLN A 94 -8.96 14.98 -4.93
CA GLN A 94 -9.41 15.72 -3.73
C GLN A 94 -10.94 15.90 -3.68
N SER A 95 -11.58 16.04 -4.83
CA SER A 95 -13.04 16.14 -4.95
C SER A 95 -13.78 14.88 -4.44
N GLU A 96 -13.14 13.72 -4.49
CA GLU A 96 -13.72 12.46 -4.01
C GLU A 96 -13.42 12.19 -2.55
N LEU A 97 -12.32 12.73 -2.02
CA LEU A 97 -11.86 12.46 -0.65
C LEU A 97 -12.90 12.82 0.40
N ALA A 98 -13.60 13.96 0.25
CA ALA A 98 -14.64 14.40 1.18
C ALA A 98 -15.82 13.41 1.21
N SER A 99 -16.25 12.95 0.04
CA SER A 99 -17.34 11.95 -0.08
C SER A 99 -16.93 10.61 0.54
N ILE A 100 -15.71 10.16 0.28
CA ILE A 100 -15.16 8.91 0.85
C ILE A 100 -15.06 9.00 2.37
N LEU A 101 -14.57 10.12 2.92
CA LEU A 101 -14.48 10.34 4.36
C LEU A 101 -15.87 10.36 5.00
N THR A 102 -16.82 11.07 4.40
CA THR A 102 -18.22 11.13 4.88
C THR A 102 -18.82 9.73 4.97
N THR A 103 -18.69 8.94 3.90
CA THR A 103 -19.29 7.61 3.83
C THR A 103 -18.55 6.61 4.74
N ARG A 104 -17.22 6.60 4.72
CA ARG A 104 -16.43 5.58 5.41
C ARG A 104 -16.26 5.85 6.90
N CYS A 105 -16.16 7.12 7.29
CA CYS A 105 -15.97 7.51 8.70
C CYS A 105 -17.29 7.92 9.36
N ALA A 106 -18.40 7.95 8.63
CA ALA A 106 -19.71 8.40 9.10
C ALA A 106 -19.67 9.80 9.76
N ILE A 107 -18.89 10.73 9.19
CA ILE A 107 -18.76 12.11 9.68
C ILE A 107 -19.56 13.07 8.82
N PRO A 108 -19.98 14.23 9.38
CA PRO A 108 -20.67 15.27 8.60
C PRO A 108 -19.84 15.75 7.41
N PRO A 109 -20.45 16.04 6.24
CA PRO A 109 -19.74 16.55 5.07
C PRO A 109 -18.87 17.77 5.37
N SER A 110 -19.37 18.71 6.20
CA SER A 110 -18.63 19.89 6.61
C SER A 110 -17.32 19.60 7.37
N TRP A 111 -17.24 18.46 8.06
CA TRP A 111 -16.03 18.01 8.73
C TRP A 111 -15.06 17.36 7.73
N ALA A 112 -15.59 16.53 6.84
CA ALA A 112 -14.82 15.93 5.77
C ALA A 112 -14.13 17.02 4.91
N ASP A 113 -14.83 18.07 4.54
CA ASP A 113 -14.29 19.20 3.79
C ASP A 113 -13.13 19.89 4.53
N LYS A 114 -13.24 20.07 5.86
CA LYS A 114 -12.17 20.65 6.66
C LYS A 114 -10.93 19.74 6.74
N ILE A 115 -11.14 18.45 6.92
CA ILE A 115 -10.05 17.45 6.93
C ILE A 115 -9.32 17.46 5.58
N VAL A 116 -10.06 17.43 4.46
CA VAL A 116 -9.50 17.47 3.11
C VAL A 116 -8.76 18.78 2.84
N ALA A 117 -9.31 19.93 3.26
CA ALA A 117 -8.65 21.22 3.09
C ALA A 117 -7.30 21.29 3.82
N VAL A 118 -7.22 20.78 5.06
CA VAL A 118 -5.96 20.71 5.81
C VAL A 118 -4.96 19.77 5.11
N PHE A 119 -5.43 18.63 4.63
CA PHE A 119 -4.58 17.68 3.91
C PHE A 119 -4.01 18.29 2.61
N ALA A 120 -4.86 18.94 1.82
CA ALA A 120 -4.44 19.62 0.59
C ALA A 120 -3.38 20.71 0.87
N GLU A 121 -3.56 21.49 1.93
CA GLU A 121 -2.59 22.51 2.33
C GLU A 121 -1.25 21.90 2.79
N LEU A 122 -1.28 20.78 3.51
CA LEU A 122 -0.08 20.04 3.88
C LEU A 122 0.66 19.49 2.65
N GLN A 123 -0.07 18.95 1.68
CA GLN A 123 0.53 18.49 0.41
C GLN A 123 1.18 19.66 -0.34
N ARG A 124 0.49 20.78 -0.49
CA ARG A 124 1.00 21.99 -1.15
C ARG A 124 2.27 22.51 -0.50
N ARG A 125 2.34 22.55 0.83
CA ARG A 125 3.53 22.99 1.59
C ARG A 125 4.71 22.03 1.41
N ARG A 126 4.45 20.74 1.32
CA ARG A 126 5.49 19.74 1.03
C ARG A 126 6.10 19.95 -0.35
N GLU A 127 5.28 20.13 -1.37
CA GLU A 127 5.73 20.35 -2.76
C GLU A 127 6.57 21.63 -2.88
N SER A 128 6.23 22.65 -2.09
CA SER A 128 7.01 23.90 -2.03
C SER A 128 8.33 23.80 -1.25
N GLY A 129 8.65 22.65 -0.63
CA GLY A 129 9.89 22.41 0.12
C GLY A 129 10.04 23.21 1.43
N ARG A 130 8.97 23.86 1.90
CA ARG A 130 9.06 24.84 2.99
C ARG A 130 8.93 24.28 4.40
N VAL A 131 8.43 23.07 4.62
CA VAL A 131 8.01 22.65 5.97
C VAL A 131 8.35 21.22 6.36
N PHE A 132 8.68 20.31 5.42
CA PHE A 132 8.82 18.90 5.75
C PHE A 132 10.06 18.27 5.10
N GLU A 133 10.79 17.46 5.85
CA GLU A 133 11.68 16.47 5.26
C GLU A 133 10.88 15.51 4.37
N LYS A 134 11.54 14.98 3.34
CA LYS A 134 10.92 14.12 2.31
C LYS A 134 10.12 12.92 2.86
N HIS A 135 10.26 12.60 4.15
CA HIS A 135 9.69 11.41 4.78
C HIS A 135 8.53 11.68 5.76
N ALA A 136 8.33 12.92 6.20
CA ALA A 136 7.25 13.28 7.14
C ALA A 136 6.00 13.69 6.36
N PHE A 137 5.12 12.75 6.06
CA PHE A 137 3.97 13.00 5.20
C PHE A 137 2.66 12.42 5.75
N ALA A 138 1.61 13.26 5.72
CA ALA A 138 0.25 12.79 5.96
C ALA A 138 -0.22 11.94 4.77
N THR A 139 -0.72 10.76 5.06
CA THR A 139 -1.26 9.80 4.07
C THR A 139 -2.78 9.76 4.13
N LEU A 140 -3.43 9.18 3.11
CA LEU A 140 -4.86 8.89 3.15
C LEU A 140 -5.25 8.07 4.38
N ARG A 141 -4.38 7.16 4.82
CA ARG A 141 -4.56 6.37 6.04
C ARG A 141 -4.71 7.25 7.29
N ASP A 142 -3.98 8.36 7.34
CA ASP A 142 -4.05 9.31 8.44
C ASP A 142 -5.33 10.13 8.40
N LEU A 143 -5.84 10.47 7.21
CA LEU A 143 -7.15 11.11 7.07
C LEU A 143 -8.27 10.22 7.61
N PHE A 144 -8.26 8.94 7.24
CA PHE A 144 -9.26 7.99 7.78
C PHE A 144 -9.14 7.83 9.30
N ARG A 145 -7.91 7.72 9.82
CA ARG A 145 -7.69 7.68 11.27
C ARG A 145 -8.19 8.93 11.97
N TRP A 146 -8.02 10.08 11.34
CA TRP A 146 -8.55 11.35 11.87
C TRP A 146 -10.08 11.34 11.89
N GLY A 147 -10.72 11.04 10.78
CA GLY A 147 -12.17 10.95 10.69
C GLY A 147 -12.79 9.93 11.65
N MET A 148 -12.13 8.77 11.83
CA MET A 148 -12.62 7.70 12.71
C MET A 148 -12.47 7.98 14.21
N ARG A 149 -11.67 8.96 14.63
CA ARG A 149 -11.50 9.29 16.04
C ARG A 149 -12.75 9.92 16.66
N GLY A 150 -13.67 10.39 15.86
CA GLY A 150 -14.84 11.13 16.32
C GLY A 150 -14.46 12.50 16.91
N ALA A 151 -15.43 13.38 17.02
CA ALA A 151 -15.30 14.66 17.71
C ALA A 151 -16.70 15.17 18.08
N ASP A 152 -16.79 15.96 19.15
CA ASP A 152 -18.06 16.60 19.55
C ASP A 152 -18.24 17.98 18.92
N GLY A 153 -17.19 18.49 18.23
CA GLY A 153 -17.19 19.79 17.58
C GLY A 153 -15.90 20.10 16.84
N TYR A 154 -15.86 21.26 16.18
CA TYR A 154 -14.69 21.66 15.38
C TYR A 154 -13.40 21.84 16.18
N GLN A 155 -13.49 22.25 17.44
CA GLN A 155 -12.30 22.38 18.30
C GLN A 155 -11.67 21.02 18.51
N GLN A 156 -12.42 20.03 18.94
CA GLN A 156 -11.92 18.69 19.18
C GLN A 156 -11.46 18.00 17.86
N LEU A 157 -12.15 18.27 16.75
CA LEU A 157 -11.71 17.83 15.43
C LEU A 157 -10.31 18.39 15.11
N ALA A 158 -10.08 19.67 15.35
CA ALA A 158 -8.78 20.29 15.10
C ALA A 158 -7.68 19.75 16.04
N GLU A 159 -7.97 19.59 17.33
CA GLU A 159 -7.04 19.03 18.32
C GLU A 159 -6.63 17.60 17.97
N THR A 160 -7.58 16.74 17.61
CA THR A 160 -7.30 15.35 17.21
C THR A 160 -6.48 15.29 15.93
N GLY A 161 -6.75 16.17 14.96
CA GLY A 161 -5.95 16.32 13.75
C GLY A 161 -4.53 16.78 14.04
N TYR A 162 -4.39 17.79 14.90
CA TYR A 162 -3.08 18.27 15.32
C TYR A 162 -2.26 17.16 16.00
N MET A 163 -2.83 16.46 16.98
CA MET A 163 -2.14 15.35 17.66
C MET A 163 -1.68 14.26 16.69
N LEU A 164 -2.50 13.93 15.69
CA LEU A 164 -2.20 12.87 14.74
C LEU A 164 -1.13 13.28 13.72
N LEU A 165 -1.14 14.55 13.29
CA LEU A 165 -0.28 15.03 12.22
C LEU A 165 0.99 15.70 12.74
N ALA A 166 0.94 16.34 13.93
CA ALA A 166 2.09 17.05 14.52
C ALA A 166 3.22 16.10 14.94
N GLU A 167 2.93 14.87 15.34
CA GLU A 167 3.98 13.88 15.63
C GLU A 167 4.88 13.61 14.42
N ARG A 168 4.31 13.66 13.22
CA ARG A 168 5.05 13.42 11.98
C ARG A 168 5.90 14.61 11.55
N THR A 169 5.67 15.79 12.14
CA THR A 169 6.43 17.01 11.83
C THR A 169 7.54 17.26 12.86
N ARG A 170 7.56 16.56 14.00
CA ARG A 170 8.53 16.75 15.09
C ARG A 170 9.90 16.11 14.87
N HIS A 171 10.06 15.31 13.83
CA HIS A 171 11.32 14.66 13.46
C HIS A 171 12.00 15.35 12.27
N ALA A 172 11.73 16.64 12.09
CA ALA A 172 12.44 17.52 11.16
C ALA A 172 13.44 18.39 11.93
#